data_0e503d23786fac7b8e8f95d8ca6c5f83
#
_entry.id   0e503d23786fac7b8e8f95d8ca6c5f83
#
_cell.length_a   1.000
_cell.length_b   1.000
_cell.length_c   1.000
_cell.angle_alpha   90.00
_cell.angle_beta   90.00
_cell.angle_gamma   90.00
#
_symmetry.space_group_name_H-M   'P 1'
#
loop_
_entity.id
_entity.type
_entity.pdbx_description
1 polymer ?
#
loop_
_entity_poly.entity_id
_entity_poly.type
_entity_poly.pdbx_seq_one_letter_code
_entity_poly.pdbx_strand_id
1 'polypeptide(L)'
;MIRDERGSMSAFLAMLFLIFLLLISVCAEGIYIYTAKGKAMAVYMSGFSHTKGNYQKELADMYHIYAMDPRYKKKLETDFADRMKESLDNSEDSFLFQTGNTKLSDEVNLTAQKGEVLKYQIRQQMKYEIGSDLLKTWTNNIRTSTDLQKQITDIKGQISKDEKEAQKQQEDRENTKKSDKKDNEQIKPSAKKDPRKGFMKLLKEGSVSLVMGKKKVSDLPIDIVYGKKDTTKQKIWDFMNRKTMEKEMDKLKETSSADSFTSELPVIFYAQKYFHCLTDTSKKEGTKYEIEYLIAGKDSEKENLGAVFWKVIALRFLTNAACVYQDPVKEKEATLLAASVLGITGFPPVVAVVKNLLLIALAYGESVIDVRNLAEGKKVPIVKTVSDWQLSFSGLATLNCKQKPAKQGMKYEDYLLLLLIMQKDKRQKYFRMMDMMEQNIKRKVPDFKMDQCISSYKITQNLKLKKLGFGGMTLP
;
A
#
# COMPACT_ATOMS: atom_id res chain seq x y z
N MET A 1 103.01 -10.53 20.14
CA MET A 1 101.95 -9.86 19.39
C MET A 1 100.70 -9.96 20.21
N ILE A 2 100.36 -8.96 21.03
CA ILE A 2 99.09 -8.88 21.78
C ILE A 2 98.10 -8.31 20.80
N ARG A 3 97.21 -9.14 20.32
CA ARG A 3 96.12 -8.72 19.47
C ARG A 3 95.21 -7.82 20.28
N ASP A 4 95.06 -6.56 19.87
CA ASP A 4 94.23 -5.58 20.53
C ASP A 4 92.75 -5.88 20.28
N GLU A 5 92.16 -6.67 21.18
CA GLU A 5 90.75 -7.10 21.12
C GLU A 5 89.75 -5.98 21.44
N ARG A 6 90.22 -4.85 21.95
CA ARG A 6 89.39 -3.68 22.32
C ARG A 6 88.85 -2.97 21.12
N GLY A 7 89.56 -2.94 19.98
CA GLY A 7 89.04 -2.36 18.69
C GLY A 7 87.92 -3.18 18.06
N SER A 8 87.94 -4.50 18.21
CA SER A 8 86.87 -5.41 17.69
C SER A 8 85.58 -5.27 18.47
N MET A 9 85.61 -5.15 19.79
CA MET A 9 84.41 -4.95 20.63
C MET A 9 83.74 -3.57 20.35
N SER A 10 84.52 -2.52 20.19
CA SER A 10 83.88 -1.18 19.85
C SER A 10 83.26 -1.13 18.48
N ALA A 11 83.82 -1.80 17.49
CA ALA A 11 83.25 -1.93 16.16
C ALA A 11 81.92 -2.75 16.16
N PHE A 12 81.91 -3.86 16.94
CA PHE A 12 80.71 -4.66 17.12
C PHE A 12 79.58 -3.85 17.82
N LEU A 13 79.93 -3.14 18.91
CA LEU A 13 78.96 -2.32 19.63
C LEU A 13 78.42 -1.17 18.79
N ALA A 14 79.25 -0.54 17.93
CA ALA A 14 78.88 0.45 17.02
C ALA A 14 77.88 -0.08 15.93
N MET A 15 78.16 -1.29 15.45
CA MET A 15 77.26 -1.96 14.47
C MET A 15 75.92 -2.32 15.11
N LEU A 16 75.93 -2.82 16.34
CA LEU A 16 74.73 -3.17 17.08
C LEU A 16 73.90 -1.90 17.40
N PHE A 17 74.55 -0.79 17.75
CA PHE A 17 73.89 0.48 17.94
C PHE A 17 73.25 1.05 16.63
N LEU A 18 73.91 0.85 15.51
CA LEU A 18 73.40 1.28 14.22
C LEU A 18 72.17 0.45 13.81
N ILE A 19 72.18 -0.86 14.08
CA ILE A 19 71.01 -1.74 13.87
C ILE A 19 69.83 -1.29 14.77
N PHE A 20 70.11 -0.96 16.03
CA PHE A 20 69.11 -0.47 16.96
C PHE A 20 68.50 0.89 16.54
N LEU A 21 69.34 1.83 16.05
CA LEU A 21 68.86 3.09 15.49
C LEU A 21 67.99 2.86 14.24
N LEU A 22 68.35 1.92 13.37
CA LEU A 22 67.50 1.53 12.22
C LEU A 22 66.18 1.00 12.67
N LEU A 23 66.16 0.12 13.69
CA LEU A 23 64.91 -0.45 14.23
C LEU A 23 64.01 0.60 14.82
N ILE A 24 64.56 1.56 15.59
CA ILE A 24 63.80 2.71 16.13
C ILE A 24 63.25 3.59 14.98
N SER A 25 64.04 3.83 13.95
CA SER A 25 63.59 4.61 12.81
C SER A 25 62.40 3.97 12.07
N VAL A 26 62.45 2.63 11.85
CA VAL A 26 61.35 1.87 11.26
C VAL A 26 60.11 1.90 12.14
N CYS A 27 60.26 1.72 13.46
CA CYS A 27 59.16 1.81 14.41
C CYS A 27 58.54 3.22 14.44
N ALA A 28 59.33 4.27 14.46
CA ALA A 28 58.88 5.64 14.44
C ALA A 28 58.13 5.96 13.16
N GLU A 29 58.60 5.46 12.01
CA GLU A 29 57.93 5.59 10.74
C GLU A 29 56.60 4.86 10.70
N GLY A 30 56.53 3.65 11.24
CA GLY A 30 55.28 2.88 11.39
C GLY A 30 54.25 3.62 12.23
N ILE A 31 54.66 4.18 13.37
CA ILE A 31 53.79 4.99 14.24
C ILE A 31 53.29 6.25 13.51
N TYR A 32 54.21 6.95 12.80
CA TYR A 32 53.84 8.11 12.01
C TYR A 32 52.78 7.80 10.97
N ILE A 33 52.95 6.77 10.16
CA ILE A 33 51.98 6.33 9.14
C ILE A 33 50.65 5.94 9.79
N TYR A 34 50.67 5.17 10.88
CA TYR A 34 49.48 4.74 11.60
C TYR A 34 48.67 5.91 12.13
N THR A 35 49.34 6.87 12.77
CA THR A 35 48.71 8.06 13.34
C THR A 35 48.15 8.97 12.24
N ALA A 36 48.92 9.14 11.15
CA ALA A 36 48.43 9.90 9.96
C ALA A 36 47.18 9.25 9.34
N LYS A 37 47.16 7.93 9.22
CA LYS A 37 45.98 7.18 8.75
C LYS A 37 44.78 7.38 9.69
N GLY A 38 44.96 7.29 10.98
CA GLY A 38 43.93 7.51 11.98
C GLY A 38 43.32 8.93 11.85
N LYS A 39 44.15 9.94 11.71
CA LYS A 39 43.71 11.33 11.48
C LYS A 39 42.95 11.50 10.18
N ALA A 40 43.50 11.01 9.06
CA ALA A 40 42.85 11.06 7.77
C ALA A 40 41.47 10.40 7.81
N MET A 41 41.34 9.26 8.50
CA MET A 41 40.06 8.58 8.67
C MET A 41 39.08 9.38 9.52
N ALA A 42 39.52 10.01 10.60
CA ALA A 42 38.69 10.87 11.43
C ALA A 42 38.13 12.06 10.63
N VAL A 43 38.97 12.73 9.86
CA VAL A 43 38.58 13.85 8.98
C VAL A 43 37.61 13.36 7.89
N TYR A 44 37.89 12.20 7.28
CA TYR A 44 36.99 11.59 6.29
C TYR A 44 35.59 11.30 6.88
N MET A 45 35.52 10.70 8.07
CA MET A 45 34.26 10.39 8.75
C MET A 45 33.50 11.67 9.15
N SER A 46 34.21 12.71 9.56
CA SER A 46 33.61 14.03 9.81
C SER A 46 33.00 14.63 8.56
N GLY A 47 33.76 14.65 7.44
CA GLY A 47 33.29 15.09 6.14
C GLY A 47 32.08 14.29 5.66
N PHE A 48 32.13 12.96 5.78
CA PHE A 48 31.02 12.06 5.43
C PHE A 48 29.76 12.34 6.26
N SER A 49 29.89 12.61 7.55
CA SER A 49 28.75 12.94 8.41
C SER A 49 28.06 14.23 7.98
N HIS A 50 28.83 15.21 7.48
CA HIS A 50 28.28 16.45 6.94
C HIS A 50 27.50 16.23 5.63
N THR A 51 27.95 15.29 4.78
CA THR A 51 27.26 15.02 3.50
C THR A 51 25.86 14.44 3.70
N LYS A 52 25.62 13.76 4.85
CA LYS A 52 24.30 13.23 5.20
C LYS A 52 23.21 14.31 5.36
N GLY A 53 23.59 15.56 5.59
CA GLY A 53 22.67 16.70 5.64
C GLY A 53 22.14 17.16 4.27
N ASN A 54 22.74 16.71 3.16
CA ASN A 54 22.36 17.12 1.81
C ASN A 54 21.28 16.19 1.24
N TYR A 55 20.06 16.28 1.75
CA TYR A 55 18.92 15.53 1.25
C TYR A 55 17.86 16.49 0.67
N GLN A 56 16.99 15.92 -0.16
CA GLN A 56 15.84 16.65 -0.70
C GLN A 56 14.86 16.99 0.42
N LYS A 57 14.74 18.28 0.74
CA LYS A 57 14.01 18.76 1.91
C LYS A 57 12.54 18.41 1.87
N GLU A 58 11.87 18.66 0.75
CA GLU A 58 10.44 18.41 0.60
C GLU A 58 10.08 16.91 0.76
N LEU A 59 10.95 16.04 0.25
CA LEU A 59 10.77 14.58 0.40
C LEU A 59 10.92 14.16 1.87
N ALA A 60 11.88 14.74 2.58
CA ALA A 60 12.09 14.44 3.98
C ALA A 60 11.00 15.03 4.88
N ASP A 61 10.59 16.28 4.65
CA ASP A 61 9.61 16.99 5.46
C ASP A 61 8.20 16.40 5.30
N MET A 62 7.81 16.01 4.06
CA MET A 62 6.48 15.51 3.77
C MET A 62 6.33 14.01 4.03
N TYR A 63 7.39 13.23 3.77
CA TYR A 63 7.30 11.77 3.71
C TYR A 63 8.31 11.05 4.60
N HIS A 64 9.23 11.75 5.25
CA HIS A 64 10.33 11.18 6.05
C HIS A 64 11.16 10.16 5.27
N ILE A 65 11.31 10.39 3.96
CA ILE A 65 12.17 9.62 3.06
C ILE A 65 13.38 10.46 2.73
N TYR A 66 14.56 9.88 2.88
CA TYR A 66 15.84 10.58 2.74
C TYR A 66 16.54 10.11 1.46
N ALA A 67 16.71 11.04 0.54
CA ALA A 67 17.45 10.84 -0.69
C ALA A 67 18.07 12.15 -1.14
N MET A 68 19.23 12.07 -1.77
CA MET A 68 19.94 13.24 -2.29
C MET A 68 19.43 13.59 -3.69
N ASP A 69 19.21 14.86 -3.95
CA ASP A 69 18.92 15.35 -5.29
C ASP A 69 20.22 15.33 -6.14
N PRO A 70 20.22 14.72 -7.32
CA PRO A 70 21.40 14.61 -8.17
C PRO A 70 22.02 15.95 -8.58
N ARG A 71 21.23 17.04 -8.55
CA ARG A 71 21.70 18.40 -8.82
C ARG A 71 22.79 18.83 -7.84
N TYR A 72 22.79 18.31 -6.62
CA TYR A 72 23.79 18.60 -5.61
C TYR A 72 25.03 17.70 -5.66
N LYS A 73 25.08 16.72 -6.55
CA LYS A 73 26.19 15.75 -6.64
C LYS A 73 27.56 16.44 -6.80
N LYS A 74 27.70 17.29 -7.84
CA LYS A 74 28.97 18.02 -8.08
C LYS A 74 29.34 18.93 -6.92
N LYS A 75 28.36 19.64 -6.37
CA LYS A 75 28.57 20.49 -5.21
C LYS A 75 29.03 19.67 -4.00
N LEU A 76 28.46 18.53 -3.79
CA LEU A 76 28.83 17.65 -2.68
C LEU A 76 30.24 17.09 -2.83
N GLU A 77 30.66 16.73 -4.06
CA GLU A 77 32.04 16.32 -4.36
C GLU A 77 33.05 17.44 -4.06
N THR A 78 32.75 18.68 -4.47
CA THR A 78 33.60 19.84 -4.18
C THR A 78 33.59 20.20 -2.71
N ASP A 79 32.45 20.34 -2.08
CA ASP A 79 32.33 20.68 -0.65
C ASP A 79 33.04 19.65 0.24
N PHE A 80 32.97 18.37 -0.14
CA PHE A 80 33.69 17.30 0.58
C PHE A 80 35.21 17.43 0.42
N ALA A 81 35.67 17.63 -0.81
CA ALA A 81 37.11 17.83 -1.10
C ALA A 81 37.68 19.03 -0.37
N ASP A 82 36.98 20.19 -0.39
CA ASP A 82 37.39 21.41 0.25
C ASP A 82 37.45 21.28 1.77
N ARG A 83 36.46 20.63 2.40
CA ARG A 83 36.47 20.34 3.83
C ARG A 83 37.59 19.40 4.23
N MET A 84 37.82 18.33 3.44
CA MET A 84 38.93 17.42 3.68
C MET A 84 40.28 18.18 3.64
N LYS A 85 40.43 19.04 2.63
CA LYS A 85 41.64 19.87 2.49
C LYS A 85 41.80 20.82 3.67
N GLU A 86 40.76 21.60 3.98
CA GLU A 86 40.78 22.59 5.07
C GLU A 86 41.08 21.93 6.44
N SER A 87 40.43 20.79 6.74
CA SER A 87 40.62 20.07 8.01
C SER A 87 41.98 19.40 8.12
N LEU A 88 42.61 19.04 7.01
CA LEU A 88 43.96 18.48 7.00
C LEU A 88 45.05 19.54 7.00
N ASP A 89 44.85 20.69 6.33
CA ASP A 89 45.80 21.78 6.21
C ASP A 89 45.87 22.66 7.49
N ASN A 90 44.72 22.88 8.14
CA ASN A 90 44.61 23.70 9.36
C ASN A 90 45.01 22.94 10.66
N SER A 91 45.56 21.74 10.53
CA SER A 91 45.98 20.99 11.70
C SER A 91 47.40 21.42 12.13
N GLU A 92 47.57 21.68 13.42
CA GLU A 92 48.88 21.98 14.03
C GLU A 92 49.87 20.79 13.96
N ASP A 93 49.49 19.69 13.37
CA ASP A 93 50.28 18.48 13.27
C ASP A 93 51.19 18.48 12.07
N SER A 94 52.33 17.83 12.21
CA SER A 94 53.40 17.70 11.20
C SER A 94 53.07 16.81 10.00
N PHE A 95 51.78 16.43 9.79
CA PHE A 95 51.42 15.58 8.68
C PHE A 95 51.14 16.38 7.40
N LEU A 96 51.93 16.16 6.36
CA LEU A 96 51.74 16.79 5.06
C LEU A 96 50.88 15.89 4.15
N PHE A 97 49.58 16.19 4.07
CA PHE A 97 48.68 15.51 3.17
C PHE A 97 48.54 16.25 1.84
N GLN A 98 48.43 15.51 0.77
CA GLN A 98 48.04 16.01 -0.52
C GLN A 98 46.68 15.40 -0.86
N THR A 99 45.64 16.26 -0.87
CA THR A 99 44.28 15.83 -1.24
C THR A 99 44.17 15.73 -2.76
N GLY A 100 43.66 14.59 -3.25
CA GLY A 100 43.35 14.36 -4.65
C GLY A 100 41.85 14.55 -4.93
N ASN A 101 41.36 13.96 -6.00
CA ASN A 101 39.98 14.10 -6.43
C ASN A 101 39.01 13.29 -5.55
N THR A 102 37.88 13.91 -5.23
CA THR A 102 36.72 13.23 -4.66
C THR A 102 35.82 12.71 -5.77
N LYS A 103 35.29 11.52 -5.63
CA LYS A 103 34.36 10.94 -6.59
C LYS A 103 33.24 10.20 -5.86
N LEU A 104 31.98 10.48 -6.27
CA LEU A 104 30.83 9.67 -5.92
C LEU A 104 30.64 8.53 -6.93
N SER A 105 30.44 7.34 -6.43
CA SER A 105 30.21 6.11 -7.22
C SER A 105 29.17 5.22 -6.53
N ASP A 106 28.82 4.11 -7.19
CA ASP A 106 27.89 3.10 -6.70
C ASP A 106 26.56 3.68 -6.21
N GLU A 107 26.01 4.61 -7.01
CA GLU A 107 24.77 5.29 -6.70
C GLU A 107 23.58 4.32 -6.83
N VAL A 108 22.75 4.32 -5.79
CA VAL A 108 21.51 3.56 -5.79
C VAL A 108 20.35 4.53 -5.70
N ASN A 109 19.54 4.59 -6.74
CA ASN A 109 18.39 5.48 -6.79
C ASN A 109 17.23 4.93 -5.94
N LEU A 110 16.38 5.83 -5.48
CA LEU A 110 15.23 5.48 -4.63
C LEU A 110 14.26 4.50 -5.32
N THR A 111 14.16 4.58 -6.66
CA THR A 111 13.33 3.70 -7.50
C THR A 111 14.00 2.35 -7.83
N ALA A 112 15.26 2.16 -7.45
CA ALA A 112 16.02 0.97 -7.77
C ALA A 112 15.40 -0.30 -7.17
N GLN A 113 15.81 -1.46 -7.70
CA GLN A 113 15.38 -2.78 -7.24
C GLN A 113 13.84 -2.94 -7.18
N LYS A 114 13.14 -2.34 -8.15
CA LYS A 114 11.67 -2.43 -8.24
C LYS A 114 10.94 -1.89 -7.00
N GLY A 115 11.46 -0.83 -6.39
CA GLY A 115 10.87 -0.16 -5.23
C GLY A 115 11.27 -0.74 -3.87
N GLU A 116 12.16 -1.73 -3.81
CA GLU A 116 12.61 -2.30 -2.52
C GLU A 116 13.42 -1.30 -1.70
N VAL A 117 14.11 -0.35 -2.33
CA VAL A 117 14.84 0.73 -1.63
C VAL A 117 13.86 1.62 -0.86
N LEU A 118 12.80 2.08 -1.50
CA LEU A 118 11.73 2.85 -0.85
C LEU A 118 11.08 2.04 0.28
N LYS A 119 10.74 0.78 0.01
CA LYS A 119 10.17 -0.13 1.00
C LYS A 119 11.06 -0.27 2.22
N TYR A 120 12.36 -0.40 2.04
CA TYR A 120 13.32 -0.49 3.14
C TYR A 120 13.27 0.76 4.02
N GLN A 121 13.32 1.96 3.43
CA GLN A 121 13.26 3.22 4.19
C GLN A 121 11.92 3.36 4.93
N ILE A 122 10.80 3.05 4.30
CA ILE A 122 9.47 3.04 4.92
C ILE A 122 9.46 2.10 6.14
N ARG A 123 9.99 0.89 6.00
CA ARG A 123 10.04 -0.08 7.11
C ARG A 123 10.90 0.39 8.25
N GLN A 124 12.04 1.02 7.98
CA GLN A 124 12.90 1.59 9.03
C GLN A 124 12.20 2.72 9.77
N GLN A 125 11.51 3.61 9.05
CA GLN A 125 10.74 4.70 9.63
C GLN A 125 9.60 4.18 10.53
N MET A 126 8.85 3.21 10.05
CA MET A 126 7.68 2.68 10.76
C MET A 126 8.01 1.69 11.88
N LYS A 127 9.25 1.20 11.96
CA LYS A 127 9.66 0.19 12.96
C LYS A 127 9.37 0.60 14.39
N TYR A 128 9.49 1.88 14.70
CA TYR A 128 9.33 2.43 16.05
C TYR A 128 7.95 3.07 16.27
N GLU A 129 7.14 3.20 15.23
CA GLU A 129 5.85 3.88 15.29
C GLU A 129 4.66 2.91 15.43
N ILE A 130 4.82 1.66 15.03
CA ILE A 130 3.75 0.67 15.08
C ILE A 130 3.67 0.08 16.49
N GLY A 131 2.65 0.51 17.26
CA GLY A 131 2.35 -0.05 18.57
C GLY A 131 1.75 -1.45 18.51
N SER A 132 2.02 -2.28 19.53
CA SER A 132 1.48 -3.65 19.62
C SER A 132 -0.05 -3.72 19.63
N ASP A 133 -0.71 -2.68 20.12
CA ASP A 133 -2.18 -2.65 20.25
C ASP A 133 -2.89 -2.42 18.92
N LEU A 134 -2.30 -1.64 18.02
CA LEU A 134 -2.78 -1.51 16.64
C LEU A 134 -2.73 -2.85 15.92
N LEU A 135 -1.62 -3.58 16.05
CA LEU A 135 -1.46 -4.90 15.47
C LEU A 135 -2.51 -5.89 15.96
N LYS A 136 -2.80 -5.92 17.26
CA LYS A 136 -3.82 -6.80 17.87
C LYS A 136 -5.22 -6.47 17.36
N THR A 137 -5.59 -5.20 17.34
CA THR A 137 -6.90 -4.76 16.86
C THR A 137 -7.13 -5.16 15.41
N TRP A 138 -6.13 -4.96 14.55
CA TRP A 138 -6.18 -5.34 13.14
C TRP A 138 -6.23 -6.84 12.93
N THR A 139 -5.43 -7.62 13.67
CA THR A 139 -5.45 -9.08 13.59
C THR A 139 -6.83 -9.64 13.97
N ASN A 140 -7.47 -9.07 14.98
CA ASN A 140 -8.81 -9.45 15.40
C ASN A 140 -9.86 -9.13 14.32
N ASN A 141 -9.79 -7.94 13.70
CA ASN A 141 -10.70 -7.55 12.63
C ASN A 141 -10.59 -8.49 11.40
N ILE A 142 -9.37 -8.91 11.05
CA ILE A 142 -9.15 -9.87 9.96
C ILE A 142 -9.67 -11.25 10.32
N ARG A 143 -9.44 -11.74 11.55
CA ARG A 143 -10.00 -13.01 12.02
C ARG A 143 -11.53 -13.03 11.92
N THR A 144 -12.19 -11.99 12.40
CA THR A 144 -13.65 -11.86 12.30
C THR A 144 -14.12 -11.93 10.84
N SER A 145 -13.38 -11.32 9.91
CA SER A 145 -13.67 -11.40 8.47
C SER A 145 -13.48 -12.82 7.91
N THR A 146 -12.56 -13.61 8.47
CA THR A 146 -12.30 -14.99 8.05
C THR A 146 -13.38 -15.97 8.55
N ASP A 147 -13.91 -15.75 9.75
CA ASP A 147 -14.98 -16.60 10.31
C ASP A 147 -16.30 -16.43 9.54
N LEU A 148 -16.56 -15.27 8.94
CA LEU A 148 -17.68 -15.04 8.03
C LEU A 148 -17.62 -15.90 6.76
N GLN A 149 -16.43 -16.35 6.37
CA GLN A 149 -16.27 -17.16 5.14
C GLN A 149 -16.98 -18.52 5.22
N LYS A 150 -17.02 -19.13 6.40
CA LYS A 150 -17.74 -20.40 6.59
C LYS A 150 -19.23 -20.20 6.33
N GLN A 151 -19.82 -19.16 6.91
CA GLN A 151 -21.24 -18.83 6.73
C GLN A 151 -21.59 -18.53 5.27
N ILE A 152 -20.73 -17.85 4.54
CA ILE A 152 -20.94 -17.55 3.11
C ILE A 152 -20.88 -18.83 2.26
N THR A 153 -20.05 -19.81 2.64
CA THR A 153 -19.97 -21.10 1.94
C THR A 153 -21.29 -21.88 2.07
N ASP A 154 -21.92 -21.86 3.24
CA ASP A 154 -23.19 -22.53 3.50
C ASP A 154 -24.34 -21.89 2.70
N ILE A 155 -24.38 -20.56 2.63
CA ILE A 155 -25.35 -19.81 1.81
C ILE A 155 -25.21 -20.14 0.33
N LYS A 156 -23.97 -20.25 -0.17
CA LYS A 156 -23.70 -20.69 -1.55
C LYS A 156 -24.29 -22.07 -1.84
N GLY A 157 -24.16 -22.98 -0.88
CA GLY A 157 -24.73 -24.30 -0.97
C GLY A 157 -26.27 -24.27 -1.14
N GLN A 158 -26.95 -23.41 -0.39
CA GLN A 158 -28.40 -23.22 -0.46
C GLN A 158 -28.84 -22.62 -1.80
N ILE A 159 -28.25 -21.53 -2.26
CA ILE A 159 -28.56 -20.89 -3.55
C ILE A 159 -28.38 -21.90 -4.70
N SER A 160 -27.27 -22.65 -4.68
CA SER A 160 -26.97 -23.64 -5.73
C SER A 160 -27.94 -24.81 -5.74
N LYS A 161 -28.49 -25.20 -4.58
CA LYS A 161 -29.55 -26.24 -4.49
C LYS A 161 -30.86 -25.72 -5.07
N ASP A 162 -31.31 -24.52 -4.65
CA ASP A 162 -32.54 -23.90 -5.14
C ASP A 162 -32.52 -23.71 -6.65
N GLU A 163 -31.40 -23.28 -7.23
CA GLU A 163 -31.23 -23.13 -8.69
C GLU A 163 -31.29 -24.47 -9.43
N LYS A 164 -30.63 -25.51 -8.91
CA LYS A 164 -30.66 -26.85 -9.51
C LYS A 164 -32.03 -27.51 -9.43
N GLU A 165 -32.75 -27.32 -8.34
CA GLU A 165 -34.11 -27.79 -8.18
C GLU A 165 -35.08 -27.09 -9.15
N ALA A 166 -34.90 -25.75 -9.32
CA ALA A 166 -35.66 -24.98 -10.29
C ALA A 166 -35.40 -25.45 -11.73
N GLN A 167 -34.15 -25.74 -12.10
CA GLN A 167 -33.77 -26.22 -13.41
C GLN A 167 -34.35 -27.62 -13.69
N LYS A 168 -34.19 -28.59 -12.75
CA LYS A 168 -34.73 -29.92 -12.91
C LYS A 168 -36.24 -29.94 -13.11
N GLN A 169 -36.96 -29.15 -12.30
CA GLN A 169 -38.40 -29.10 -12.41
C GLN A 169 -38.89 -28.34 -13.65
N GLN A 170 -38.06 -27.48 -14.23
CA GLN A 170 -38.35 -26.82 -15.50
C GLN A 170 -38.15 -27.81 -16.67
N GLU A 171 -37.07 -28.61 -16.66
CA GLU A 171 -36.84 -29.71 -17.62
C GLU A 171 -37.93 -30.79 -17.57
N ASP A 172 -38.38 -31.20 -16.37
CA ASP A 172 -39.45 -32.14 -16.20
C ASP A 172 -40.79 -31.64 -16.75
N ARG A 173 -41.07 -30.32 -16.65
CA ARG A 173 -42.26 -29.70 -17.26
C ARG A 173 -42.20 -29.54 -18.77
N GLU A 174 -41.03 -29.25 -19.32
CA GLU A 174 -40.85 -29.18 -20.78
C GLU A 174 -41.04 -30.57 -21.41
N ASN A 175 -40.60 -31.61 -20.72
CA ASN A 175 -40.81 -33.00 -21.14
C ASN A 175 -42.29 -33.45 -21.03
N THR A 176 -43.05 -32.91 -20.06
CA THR A 176 -44.49 -33.23 -19.87
C THR A 176 -45.41 -32.36 -20.76
N LYS A 177 -44.99 -31.16 -21.20
CA LYS A 177 -45.78 -30.26 -22.05
C LYS A 177 -45.79 -30.63 -23.55
N LYS A 178 -45.25 -31.74 -23.96
CA LYS A 178 -45.43 -32.26 -25.33
C LYS A 178 -46.81 -32.84 -25.62
N SER A 179 -47.71 -32.86 -24.65
CA SER A 179 -49.04 -33.46 -24.82
C SER A 179 -50.25 -32.56 -24.67
N ASP A 180 -50.16 -31.29 -24.26
CA ASP A 180 -51.35 -30.44 -24.18
C ASP A 180 -51.10 -28.98 -24.58
N LYS A 181 -51.59 -28.63 -25.77
CA LYS A 181 -51.80 -27.22 -26.20
C LYS A 181 -53.16 -26.77 -25.65
N LYS A 182 -53.17 -25.88 -24.64
CA LYS A 182 -54.24 -24.88 -24.49
C LYS A 182 -53.91 -23.86 -23.40
N ASP A 183 -54.13 -22.59 -23.78
CA ASP A 183 -54.35 -21.39 -22.98
C ASP A 183 -53.09 -20.75 -22.31
N ASN A 184 -52.43 -19.92 -23.12
CA ASN A 184 -51.53 -18.88 -22.65
C ASN A 184 -52.32 -17.56 -22.42
N GLU A 185 -52.93 -17.39 -21.26
CA GLU A 185 -53.20 -16.03 -20.76
C GLU A 185 -51.94 -15.48 -20.09
N GLN A 186 -51.31 -14.54 -20.79
CA GLN A 186 -50.22 -13.75 -20.23
C GLN A 186 -50.79 -12.84 -19.14
N ILE A 187 -50.64 -13.24 -17.89
CA ILE A 187 -50.93 -12.39 -16.75
C ILE A 187 -49.84 -11.32 -16.71
N LYS A 188 -50.18 -10.09 -17.13
CA LYS A 188 -49.30 -8.90 -16.99
C LYS A 188 -49.10 -8.60 -15.51
N PRO A 189 -47.88 -8.63 -14.98
CA PRO A 189 -47.65 -8.24 -13.58
C PRO A 189 -48.08 -6.80 -13.35
N SER A 190 -48.68 -6.53 -12.20
CA SER A 190 -49.07 -5.16 -11.80
C SER A 190 -47.84 -4.26 -11.81
N ALA A 191 -47.72 -3.39 -12.78
CA ALA A 191 -46.53 -2.65 -13.18
C ALA A 191 -46.04 -1.58 -12.17
N LYS A 192 -46.78 -1.33 -11.08
CA LYS A 192 -46.48 -0.20 -10.17
C LYS A 192 -45.59 -0.51 -8.95
N LYS A 193 -45.27 -1.75 -8.65
CA LYS A 193 -44.52 -2.11 -7.40
C LYS A 193 -43.46 -3.21 -7.59
N ASP A 194 -42.94 -3.42 -8.78
CA ASP A 194 -41.88 -4.44 -8.97
C ASP A 194 -40.51 -3.91 -8.51
N PRO A 195 -39.97 -4.38 -7.37
CA PRO A 195 -38.69 -3.93 -6.83
C PRO A 195 -37.51 -4.26 -7.76
N ARG A 196 -37.65 -5.23 -8.68
CA ARG A 196 -36.62 -5.60 -9.65
C ARG A 196 -36.31 -4.46 -10.63
N LYS A 197 -37.32 -3.67 -11.05
CA LYS A 197 -37.09 -2.52 -11.96
C LYS A 197 -36.24 -1.46 -11.29
N GLY A 198 -36.48 -1.15 -10.01
CA GLY A 198 -35.65 -0.25 -9.22
C GLY A 198 -34.22 -0.73 -9.08
N PHE A 199 -34.04 -2.01 -8.74
CA PHE A 199 -32.75 -2.65 -8.63
C PHE A 199 -31.96 -2.63 -9.95
N MET A 200 -32.58 -2.96 -11.08
CA MET A 200 -31.95 -2.90 -12.39
C MET A 200 -31.51 -1.48 -12.79
N LYS A 201 -32.21 -0.46 -12.32
CA LYS A 201 -31.78 0.95 -12.49
C LYS A 201 -30.53 1.24 -11.67
N LEU A 202 -30.50 0.82 -10.40
CA LEU A 202 -29.33 0.99 -9.53
C LEU A 202 -28.08 0.31 -10.08
N LEU A 203 -28.24 -0.85 -10.71
CA LEU A 203 -27.14 -1.58 -11.33
C LEU A 203 -26.49 -0.85 -12.52
N LYS A 204 -27.19 0.09 -13.14
CA LYS A 204 -26.68 0.90 -14.26
C LYS A 204 -25.98 2.17 -13.80
N GLU A 205 -26.19 2.59 -12.56
CA GLU A 205 -25.57 3.79 -12.01
C GLU A 205 -24.12 3.51 -11.61
N GLY A 206 -23.23 4.50 -11.79
CA GLY A 206 -21.84 4.41 -11.37
C GLY A 206 -21.73 4.48 -9.84
N SER A 207 -20.71 3.82 -9.27
CA SER A 207 -20.49 3.76 -7.80
C SER A 207 -20.38 5.13 -7.15
N VAL A 208 -19.71 6.08 -7.80
CA VAL A 208 -19.59 7.46 -7.29
C VAL A 208 -20.97 8.13 -7.18
N SER A 209 -21.81 7.98 -8.19
CA SER A 209 -23.19 8.51 -8.18
C SER A 209 -24.04 7.83 -7.10
N LEU A 210 -23.93 6.51 -6.97
CA LEU A 210 -24.66 5.73 -5.96
C LEU A 210 -24.29 6.12 -4.52
N VAL A 211 -22.99 6.36 -4.27
CA VAL A 211 -22.48 6.64 -2.92
C VAL A 211 -22.58 8.13 -2.60
N MET A 212 -22.05 8.99 -3.46
CA MET A 212 -21.92 10.44 -3.19
C MET A 212 -23.18 11.22 -3.60
N GLY A 213 -24.05 10.64 -4.44
CA GLY A 213 -25.25 11.32 -4.93
C GLY A 213 -24.88 12.59 -5.71
N LYS A 214 -25.39 13.74 -5.24
CA LYS A 214 -25.12 15.06 -5.85
C LYS A 214 -23.91 15.79 -5.26
N LYS A 215 -23.19 15.20 -4.29
CA LYS A 215 -22.01 15.82 -3.68
C LYS A 215 -20.91 15.97 -4.73
N LYS A 216 -20.27 17.14 -4.75
CA LYS A 216 -19.16 17.43 -5.68
C LYS A 216 -17.93 16.63 -5.27
N VAL A 217 -17.36 15.89 -6.21
CA VAL A 217 -16.14 15.07 -6.04
C VAL A 217 -15.02 15.71 -6.82
N SER A 218 -13.80 15.61 -6.32
CA SER A 218 -12.61 16.03 -7.05
C SER A 218 -12.35 15.06 -8.22
N ASP A 219 -11.87 15.61 -9.35
CA ASP A 219 -11.58 14.85 -10.57
C ASP A 219 -10.25 15.34 -11.18
N LEU A 220 -9.23 15.54 -10.32
CA LEU A 220 -7.90 15.94 -10.78
C LEU A 220 -7.24 14.76 -11.50
N PRO A 221 -6.49 15.03 -12.60
CA PRO A 221 -5.70 14.02 -13.26
C PRO A 221 -4.53 13.56 -12.37
N ILE A 222 -4.09 12.33 -12.57
CA ILE A 222 -2.96 11.71 -11.87
C ILE A 222 -1.90 11.35 -12.90
N ASP A 223 -0.68 11.86 -12.68
CA ASP A 223 0.48 11.54 -13.50
C ASP A 223 1.04 10.18 -13.10
N ILE A 224 0.76 9.15 -13.89
CA ILE A 224 1.25 7.79 -13.67
C ILE A 224 2.59 7.63 -14.38
N VAL A 225 3.69 7.66 -13.62
CA VAL A 225 5.06 7.55 -14.14
C VAL A 225 5.65 6.16 -13.85
N TYR A 226 5.55 5.72 -12.61
CA TYR A 226 6.16 4.47 -12.10
C TYR A 226 5.14 3.34 -11.98
N GLY A 227 3.92 3.67 -11.58
CA GLY A 227 2.82 2.73 -11.44
C GLY A 227 2.30 2.23 -12.79
N LYS A 228 1.67 1.05 -12.78
CA LYS A 228 0.92 0.57 -13.93
C LYS A 228 -0.51 1.07 -13.86
N LYS A 229 -0.98 1.65 -14.97
CA LYS A 229 -2.37 2.02 -15.14
C LYS A 229 -3.26 0.78 -15.12
N ASP A 230 -4.28 0.80 -14.28
CA ASP A 230 -5.32 -0.24 -14.29
C ASP A 230 -6.47 0.16 -15.21
N THR A 231 -6.58 -0.52 -16.34
CA THR A 231 -7.64 -0.32 -17.34
C THR A 231 -8.87 -1.17 -17.08
N THR A 232 -8.90 -1.97 -16.03
CA THR A 232 -10.01 -2.87 -15.71
C THR A 232 -11.29 -2.08 -15.44
N LYS A 233 -12.32 -2.31 -16.25
CA LYS A 233 -13.68 -1.79 -16.01
C LYS A 233 -14.42 -2.81 -15.15
N GLN A 234 -14.70 -2.46 -13.91
CA GLN A 234 -15.49 -3.29 -13.02
C GLN A 234 -16.97 -3.21 -13.38
N LYS A 235 -17.61 -4.36 -13.62
CA LYS A 235 -19.04 -4.47 -13.83
C LYS A 235 -19.70 -5.06 -12.60
N ILE A 236 -20.87 -4.56 -12.23
CA ILE A 236 -21.63 -5.05 -11.07
C ILE A 236 -21.93 -6.55 -11.18
N TRP A 237 -22.26 -7.01 -12.40
CA TRP A 237 -22.50 -8.43 -12.65
C TRP A 237 -21.31 -9.34 -12.34
N ASP A 238 -20.09 -8.81 -12.38
CA ASP A 238 -18.89 -9.55 -12.02
C ASP A 238 -18.86 -9.89 -10.52
N PHE A 239 -19.43 -9.03 -9.66
CA PHE A 239 -19.54 -9.28 -8.22
C PHE A 239 -20.67 -10.24 -7.87
N MET A 240 -21.76 -10.21 -8.64
CA MET A 240 -22.89 -11.13 -8.46
C MET A 240 -22.61 -12.53 -9.03
N ASN A 241 -21.56 -12.67 -9.84
CA ASN A 241 -21.13 -13.95 -10.39
C ASN A 241 -20.41 -14.76 -9.33
N ARG A 242 -20.84 -16.02 -9.16
CA ARG A 242 -20.27 -16.99 -8.20
C ARG A 242 -18.75 -17.08 -8.26
N LYS A 243 -18.17 -17.14 -9.48
CA LYS A 243 -16.70 -17.23 -9.66
C LYS A 243 -15.96 -15.99 -9.16
N THR A 244 -16.54 -14.80 -9.29
CA THR A 244 -15.93 -13.57 -8.81
C THR A 244 -16.01 -13.47 -7.29
N MET A 245 -17.14 -13.86 -6.69
CA MET A 245 -17.27 -13.96 -5.24
C MET A 245 -16.24 -14.93 -4.64
N GLU A 246 -16.08 -16.11 -5.23
CA GLU A 246 -15.07 -17.10 -4.82
C GLU A 246 -13.66 -16.52 -4.89
N LYS A 247 -13.32 -15.84 -5.98
CA LYS A 247 -12.01 -15.20 -6.17
C LYS A 247 -11.71 -14.09 -5.16
N GLU A 248 -12.69 -13.28 -4.80
CA GLU A 248 -12.50 -12.24 -3.76
C GLU A 248 -12.38 -12.85 -2.36
N MET A 249 -13.08 -13.96 -2.10
CA MET A 249 -12.94 -14.71 -0.85
C MET A 249 -11.58 -15.40 -0.72
N ASP A 250 -11.08 -15.99 -1.81
CA ASP A 250 -9.75 -16.63 -1.79
C ASP A 250 -8.65 -15.59 -1.56
N LYS A 251 -8.80 -14.38 -2.10
CA LYS A 251 -7.90 -13.26 -1.78
C LYS A 251 -7.88 -12.92 -0.29
N LEU A 252 -9.03 -12.93 0.38
CA LEU A 252 -9.10 -12.71 1.83
C LEU A 252 -8.40 -13.84 2.61
N LYS A 253 -8.52 -15.10 2.16
CA LYS A 253 -7.82 -16.24 2.77
C LYS A 253 -6.31 -16.16 2.60
N GLU A 254 -5.82 -15.88 1.39
CA GLU A 254 -4.39 -15.71 1.11
C GLU A 254 -3.77 -14.58 1.93
N THR A 255 -4.55 -13.52 2.18
CA THR A 255 -4.11 -12.36 2.95
C THR A 255 -3.98 -12.67 4.45
N SER A 256 -4.72 -13.63 4.96
CA SER A 256 -4.70 -14.02 6.38
C SER A 256 -3.49 -14.86 6.78
N SER A 257 -2.61 -15.26 5.85
CA SER A 257 -1.36 -15.93 6.18
C SER A 257 -0.41 -14.99 6.95
N ALA A 258 -0.03 -15.37 8.17
CA ALA A 258 0.64 -14.51 9.14
C ALA A 258 1.94 -13.85 8.64
N ASP A 259 2.75 -14.56 7.86
CA ASP A 259 4.07 -14.08 7.43
C ASP A 259 4.01 -13.00 6.35
N SER A 260 3.07 -13.12 5.42
CA SER A 260 2.85 -12.11 4.37
C SER A 260 2.26 -10.83 4.94
N PHE A 261 1.41 -10.96 5.94
CA PHE A 261 0.71 -9.86 6.60
C PHE A 261 1.66 -8.97 7.41
N THR A 262 2.45 -9.56 8.30
CA THR A 262 3.38 -8.80 9.17
C THR A 262 4.44 -8.04 8.39
N SER A 263 4.87 -8.56 7.25
CA SER A 263 5.88 -7.90 6.41
C SER A 263 5.40 -6.64 5.68
N GLU A 264 4.10 -6.55 5.38
CA GLU A 264 3.50 -5.42 4.62
C GLU A 264 2.87 -4.35 5.54
N LEU A 265 2.58 -4.68 6.80
CA LEU A 265 1.95 -3.76 7.73
C LEU A 265 2.65 -2.40 7.86
N PRO A 266 4.00 -2.34 7.97
CA PRO A 266 4.68 -1.05 8.04
C PRO A 266 4.38 -0.14 6.85
N VAL A 267 4.32 -0.70 5.64
CA VAL A 267 4.03 0.06 4.43
C VAL A 267 2.58 0.56 4.39
N ILE A 268 1.66 -0.25 4.90
CA ILE A 268 0.24 0.09 4.93
C ILE A 268 -0.04 1.20 5.95
N PHE A 269 0.53 1.10 7.15
CA PHE A 269 0.42 2.17 8.15
C PHE A 269 1.14 3.45 7.71
N TYR A 270 2.26 3.31 6.99
CA TYR A 270 2.91 4.44 6.34
C TYR A 270 1.98 5.13 5.33
N ALA A 271 1.27 4.35 4.50
CA ALA A 271 0.29 4.89 3.58
C ALA A 271 -0.81 5.67 4.33
N GLN A 272 -1.35 5.12 5.41
CA GLN A 272 -2.37 5.80 6.22
C GLN A 272 -1.87 7.11 6.85
N LYS A 273 -0.60 7.15 7.24
CA LYS A 273 -0.03 8.31 7.92
C LYS A 273 0.30 9.47 6.99
N TYR A 274 0.83 9.17 5.81
CA TYR A 274 1.42 10.16 4.92
C TYR A 274 0.61 10.44 3.65
N PHE A 275 -0.44 9.66 3.37
CA PHE A 275 -1.30 9.87 2.22
C PHE A 275 -2.75 10.13 2.65
N HIS A 276 -3.44 10.96 1.89
CA HIS A 276 -4.80 11.40 2.16
C HIS A 276 -5.85 10.48 1.50
N CYS A 277 -7.03 10.46 2.07
CA CYS A 277 -8.18 9.75 1.53
C CYS A 277 -9.46 10.60 1.59
N LEU A 278 -10.56 10.11 1.05
CA LEU A 278 -11.84 10.81 0.98
C LEU A 278 -12.31 11.42 2.30
N THR A 279 -12.12 10.72 3.41
CA THR A 279 -12.58 11.12 4.74
C THR A 279 -11.60 12.03 5.48
N ASP A 280 -10.39 12.18 4.96
CA ASP A 280 -9.42 13.14 5.47
C ASP A 280 -9.65 14.54 4.90
N THR A 281 -10.16 15.43 5.73
CA THR A 281 -10.45 16.82 5.35
C THR A 281 -9.30 17.79 5.60
N SER A 282 -8.16 17.31 6.07
CA SER A 282 -7.01 18.15 6.42
C SER A 282 -6.36 18.79 5.19
N LYS A 283 -6.38 18.11 4.04
CA LYS A 283 -5.79 18.58 2.78
C LYS A 283 -6.75 19.49 2.01
N LYS A 284 -6.39 20.76 1.90
CA LYS A 284 -7.20 21.75 1.17
C LYS A 284 -6.89 21.77 -0.33
N GLU A 285 -5.63 21.57 -0.72
CA GLU A 285 -5.14 21.68 -2.09
C GLU A 285 -4.53 20.37 -2.57
N GLY A 286 -4.65 20.14 -3.87
CA GLY A 286 -4.04 19.02 -4.55
C GLY A 286 -4.86 17.74 -4.55
N THR A 287 -4.20 16.62 -4.81
CA THR A 287 -4.81 15.29 -4.88
C THR A 287 -5.35 14.90 -3.50
N LYS A 288 -6.65 14.65 -3.42
CA LYS A 288 -7.37 14.35 -2.17
C LYS A 288 -7.54 12.86 -1.91
N TYR A 289 -7.59 12.05 -2.99
CA TYR A 289 -7.88 10.62 -2.93
C TYR A 289 -6.63 9.81 -3.26
N GLU A 290 -5.55 10.05 -2.49
CA GLU A 290 -4.23 9.45 -2.72
C GLU A 290 -4.24 7.96 -2.41
N ILE A 291 -4.82 7.54 -1.27
CA ILE A 291 -4.89 6.13 -0.89
C ILE A 291 -5.77 5.37 -1.89
N GLU A 292 -6.84 5.98 -2.37
CA GLU A 292 -7.69 5.41 -3.41
C GLU A 292 -6.91 5.18 -4.71
N TYR A 293 -6.01 6.09 -5.08
CA TYR A 293 -5.09 5.87 -6.19
C TYR A 293 -4.12 4.71 -5.92
N LEU A 294 -3.53 4.63 -4.72
CA LEU A 294 -2.65 3.51 -4.36
C LEU A 294 -3.36 2.16 -4.56
N ILE A 295 -4.67 2.10 -4.30
CA ILE A 295 -5.49 0.89 -4.44
C ILE A 295 -5.89 0.65 -5.91
N ALA A 296 -6.33 1.68 -6.63
CA ALA A 296 -7.00 1.53 -7.91
C ALA A 296 -6.09 1.77 -9.12
N GLY A 297 -5.19 2.77 -9.10
CA GLY A 297 -4.26 3.07 -10.20
C GLY A 297 -4.93 3.56 -11.47
N LYS A 298 -5.94 4.42 -11.37
CA LYS A 298 -6.64 5.05 -12.51
C LYS A 298 -6.10 6.46 -12.77
N ASP A 299 -6.42 7.02 -13.92
CA ASP A 299 -5.90 8.31 -14.40
C ASP A 299 -6.50 9.53 -13.71
N SER A 300 -7.64 9.40 -13.02
CA SER A 300 -8.24 10.52 -12.33
C SER A 300 -8.70 10.15 -10.92
N GLU A 301 -8.80 11.14 -10.06
CA GLU A 301 -9.26 10.99 -8.69
C GLU A 301 -10.65 10.36 -8.60
N LYS A 302 -11.57 10.81 -9.46
CA LYS A 302 -12.95 10.30 -9.50
C LYS A 302 -13.02 8.84 -9.94
N GLU A 303 -12.21 8.43 -10.90
CA GLU A 303 -12.14 7.03 -11.32
C GLU A 303 -11.55 6.15 -10.22
N ASN A 304 -10.52 6.62 -9.51
CA ASN A 304 -9.93 5.93 -8.37
C ASN A 304 -10.94 5.74 -7.24
N LEU A 305 -11.63 6.80 -6.86
CA LEU A 305 -12.68 6.76 -5.85
C LEU A 305 -13.81 5.79 -6.24
N GLY A 306 -14.26 5.83 -7.50
CA GLY A 306 -15.27 4.92 -8.03
C GLY A 306 -14.86 3.46 -7.96
N ALA A 307 -13.62 3.15 -8.34
CA ALA A 307 -13.08 1.81 -8.28
C ALA A 307 -12.95 1.30 -6.83
N VAL A 308 -12.58 2.17 -5.89
CA VAL A 308 -12.50 1.82 -4.47
C VAL A 308 -13.90 1.61 -3.88
N PHE A 309 -14.86 2.46 -4.17
CA PHE A 309 -16.24 2.26 -3.73
C PHE A 309 -16.78 0.90 -4.18
N TRP A 310 -16.53 0.51 -5.43
CA TRP A 310 -16.89 -0.82 -5.93
C TRP A 310 -16.27 -1.94 -5.08
N LYS A 311 -14.98 -1.84 -4.76
CA LYS A 311 -14.30 -2.84 -3.94
C LYS A 311 -14.87 -2.92 -2.52
N VAL A 312 -15.17 -1.77 -1.90
CA VAL A 312 -15.78 -1.75 -0.56
C VAL A 312 -17.21 -2.26 -0.59
N ILE A 313 -18.02 -1.90 -1.61
CA ILE A 313 -19.37 -2.46 -1.80
C ILE A 313 -19.30 -3.99 -1.91
N ALA A 314 -18.34 -4.53 -2.67
CA ALA A 314 -18.16 -5.97 -2.80
C ALA A 314 -17.83 -6.65 -1.46
N LEU A 315 -16.93 -6.09 -0.66
CA LEU A 315 -16.61 -6.61 0.67
C LEU A 315 -17.84 -6.56 1.59
N ARG A 316 -18.58 -5.46 1.58
CA ARG A 316 -19.81 -5.30 2.36
C ARG A 316 -20.91 -6.25 1.89
N PHE A 317 -21.00 -6.46 0.59
CA PHE A 317 -21.99 -7.38 0.02
C PHE A 317 -21.85 -8.80 0.56
N LEU A 318 -20.64 -9.30 0.70
CA LEU A 318 -20.39 -10.63 1.27
C LEU A 318 -20.96 -10.75 2.69
N THR A 319 -20.68 -9.77 3.55
CA THR A 319 -21.15 -9.77 4.95
C THR A 319 -22.67 -9.54 5.06
N ASN A 320 -23.21 -8.66 4.23
CA ASN A 320 -24.64 -8.37 4.21
C ASN A 320 -25.47 -9.53 3.62
N ALA A 321 -24.95 -10.23 2.61
CA ALA A 321 -25.58 -11.43 2.09
C ALA A 321 -25.66 -12.51 3.18
N ALA A 322 -24.56 -12.74 3.92
CA ALA A 322 -24.58 -13.67 5.06
C ALA A 322 -25.68 -13.32 6.09
N CYS A 323 -25.80 -12.03 6.41
CA CYS A 323 -26.81 -11.57 7.37
C CYS A 323 -28.25 -11.76 6.87
N VAL A 324 -28.55 -11.36 5.63
CA VAL A 324 -29.93 -11.40 5.11
C VAL A 324 -30.45 -12.83 4.88
N TYR A 325 -29.57 -13.77 4.50
CA TYR A 325 -29.95 -15.17 4.35
C TYR A 325 -30.16 -15.90 5.68
N GLN A 326 -29.65 -15.36 6.77
CA GLN A 326 -29.87 -15.89 8.13
C GLN A 326 -31.08 -15.22 8.82
N ASP A 327 -31.71 -14.22 8.21
CA ASP A 327 -32.87 -13.53 8.76
C ASP A 327 -34.18 -14.17 8.25
N PRO A 328 -34.89 -14.96 9.08
CA PRO A 328 -36.12 -15.65 8.67
C PRO A 328 -37.24 -14.66 8.34
N VAL A 329 -37.23 -13.45 8.91
CA VAL A 329 -38.21 -12.42 8.62
C VAL A 329 -38.02 -11.88 7.20
N LYS A 330 -36.78 -11.57 6.84
CA LYS A 330 -36.42 -11.12 5.48
C LYS A 330 -36.66 -12.19 4.43
N GLU A 331 -36.37 -13.44 4.74
CA GLU A 331 -36.62 -14.57 3.87
C GLU A 331 -38.12 -14.76 3.59
N LYS A 332 -38.98 -14.71 4.63
CA LYS A 332 -40.43 -14.76 4.50
C LYS A 332 -40.97 -13.57 3.71
N GLU A 333 -40.51 -12.36 3.97
CA GLU A 333 -40.90 -11.14 3.27
C GLU A 333 -40.52 -11.24 1.75
N ALA A 334 -39.31 -11.72 1.44
CA ALA A 334 -38.86 -11.95 0.07
C ALA A 334 -39.71 -13.02 -0.65
N THR A 335 -40.09 -14.09 0.05
CA THR A 335 -40.93 -15.14 -0.49
C THR A 335 -42.33 -14.62 -0.84
N LEU A 336 -42.95 -13.85 0.05
CA LEU A 336 -44.27 -13.26 -0.20
C LEU A 336 -44.21 -12.25 -1.37
N LEU A 337 -43.16 -11.43 -1.45
CA LEU A 337 -42.95 -10.53 -2.57
C LEU A 337 -42.73 -11.28 -3.89
N ALA A 338 -41.93 -12.34 -3.89
CA ALA A 338 -41.69 -13.17 -5.07
C ALA A 338 -42.99 -13.79 -5.57
N ALA A 339 -43.80 -14.37 -4.68
CA ALA A 339 -45.10 -14.90 -5.01
C ALA A 339 -46.05 -13.83 -5.57
N SER A 340 -46.09 -12.64 -4.98
CA SER A 340 -46.96 -11.54 -5.44
C SER A 340 -46.58 -11.01 -6.83
N VAL A 341 -45.28 -11.03 -7.18
CA VAL A 341 -44.75 -10.59 -8.49
C VAL A 341 -45.08 -11.63 -9.57
N LEU A 342 -45.07 -12.92 -9.24
CA LEU A 342 -45.33 -14.01 -10.18
C LEU A 342 -46.81 -14.33 -10.33
N GLY A 343 -47.67 -13.78 -9.47
CA GLY A 343 -49.11 -14.08 -9.45
C GLY A 343 -49.46 -15.41 -8.72
N ILE A 344 -50.77 -15.67 -8.56
CA ILE A 344 -51.30 -16.80 -7.77
C ILE A 344 -50.89 -18.14 -8.38
N THR A 345 -50.51 -18.21 -9.63
CA THR A 345 -50.04 -19.39 -10.36
C THR A 345 -48.52 -19.58 -10.29
N GLY A 346 -47.82 -18.84 -9.40
CA GLY A 346 -46.37 -18.90 -9.30
C GLY A 346 -45.87 -20.31 -8.99
N PHE A 347 -45.09 -20.85 -9.92
CA PHE A 347 -44.46 -22.17 -9.78
C PHE A 347 -43.40 -22.11 -8.66
N PRO A 348 -43.47 -22.99 -7.62
CA PRO A 348 -42.60 -22.87 -6.44
C PRO A 348 -41.10 -22.71 -6.71
N PRO A 349 -40.48 -23.42 -7.67
CA PRO A 349 -39.07 -23.21 -8.00
C PRO A 349 -38.75 -21.82 -8.57
N VAL A 350 -39.67 -21.26 -9.37
CA VAL A 350 -39.49 -19.89 -9.90
C VAL A 350 -39.66 -18.85 -8.79
N VAL A 351 -40.53 -19.09 -7.83
CA VAL A 351 -40.67 -18.29 -6.60
C VAL A 351 -39.37 -18.30 -5.82
N ALA A 352 -38.70 -19.46 -5.66
CA ALA A 352 -37.43 -19.57 -4.98
C ALA A 352 -36.31 -18.79 -5.66
N VAL A 353 -36.24 -18.84 -7.00
CA VAL A 353 -35.24 -18.05 -7.78
C VAL A 353 -35.49 -16.55 -7.61
N VAL A 354 -36.73 -16.07 -7.69
CA VAL A 354 -37.07 -14.65 -7.52
C VAL A 354 -36.85 -14.22 -6.07
N LYS A 355 -37.15 -15.06 -5.07
CA LYS A 355 -36.83 -14.84 -3.67
C LYS A 355 -35.31 -14.57 -3.51
N ASN A 356 -34.48 -15.46 -4.03
CA ASN A 356 -33.02 -15.33 -3.94
C ASN A 356 -32.53 -14.04 -4.63
N LEU A 357 -33.06 -13.69 -5.79
CA LEU A 357 -32.74 -12.43 -6.47
C LEU A 357 -33.10 -11.20 -5.61
N LEU A 358 -34.23 -11.21 -4.93
CA LEU A 358 -34.67 -10.15 -4.03
C LEU A 358 -33.75 -10.02 -2.81
N LEU A 359 -33.35 -11.13 -2.20
CA LEU A 359 -32.41 -11.14 -1.07
C LEU A 359 -31.04 -10.61 -1.49
N ILE A 360 -30.51 -11.02 -2.66
CA ILE A 360 -29.28 -10.52 -3.25
C ILE A 360 -29.39 -9.01 -3.51
N ALA A 361 -30.49 -8.56 -4.09
CA ALA A 361 -30.74 -7.15 -4.35
C ALA A 361 -30.77 -6.31 -3.06
N LEU A 362 -31.40 -6.86 -2.00
CA LEU A 362 -31.45 -6.23 -0.68
C LEU A 362 -30.06 -6.13 -0.03
N ALA A 363 -29.27 -7.21 -0.09
CA ALA A 363 -27.90 -7.23 0.41
C ALA A 363 -27.00 -6.22 -0.33
N TYR A 364 -27.15 -6.11 -1.65
CA TYR A 364 -26.44 -5.12 -2.45
C TYR A 364 -26.82 -3.68 -2.08
N GLY A 365 -28.12 -3.38 -2.01
CA GLY A 365 -28.62 -2.08 -1.62
C GLY A 365 -28.14 -1.65 -0.23
N GLU A 366 -28.18 -2.57 0.74
CA GLU A 366 -27.62 -2.35 2.09
C GLU A 366 -26.13 -2.07 2.05
N SER A 367 -25.38 -2.73 1.16
CA SER A 367 -23.94 -2.51 1.01
C SER A 367 -23.62 -1.11 0.44
N VAL A 368 -24.44 -0.61 -0.46
CA VAL A 368 -24.33 0.78 -0.95
C VAL A 368 -24.59 1.78 0.19
N ILE A 369 -25.58 1.51 1.05
CA ILE A 369 -25.86 2.35 2.22
C ILE A 369 -24.70 2.33 3.21
N ASP A 370 -24.10 1.16 3.44
CA ASP A 370 -22.91 1.04 4.28
C ASP A 370 -21.77 1.92 3.76
N VAL A 371 -21.51 1.88 2.46
CA VAL A 371 -20.43 2.70 1.85
C VAL A 371 -20.77 4.19 1.87
N ARG A 372 -22.04 4.58 1.77
CA ARG A 372 -22.47 5.96 2.03
C ARG A 372 -22.13 6.42 3.45
N ASN A 373 -22.44 5.57 4.44
CA ASN A 373 -22.12 5.86 5.84
C ASN A 373 -20.61 5.98 6.05
N LEU A 374 -19.81 5.08 5.46
CA LEU A 374 -18.35 5.13 5.50
C LEU A 374 -17.82 6.42 4.85
N ALA A 375 -18.32 6.80 3.67
CA ALA A 375 -17.92 8.01 2.96
C ALA A 375 -18.28 9.31 3.73
N GLU A 376 -19.22 9.23 4.65
CA GLU A 376 -19.58 10.32 5.60
C GLU A 376 -18.77 10.26 6.90
N GLY A 377 -17.76 9.39 7.01
CA GLY A 377 -16.93 9.23 8.21
C GLY A 377 -17.59 8.45 9.35
N LYS A 378 -18.75 7.83 9.10
CA LYS A 378 -19.44 7.00 10.09
C LYS A 378 -18.81 5.61 10.16
N LYS A 379 -19.00 4.92 11.30
CA LYS A 379 -18.58 3.53 11.47
C LYS A 379 -19.66 2.57 10.97
N VAL A 380 -19.24 1.44 10.42
CA VAL A 380 -20.12 0.34 9.99
C VAL A 380 -19.65 -0.96 10.65
N PRO A 381 -20.55 -1.74 11.28
CA PRO A 381 -20.18 -3.01 11.91
C PRO A 381 -19.56 -3.96 10.89
N ILE A 382 -18.52 -4.70 11.26
CA ILE A 382 -17.89 -5.70 10.38
C ILE A 382 -18.94 -6.76 10.03
N VAL A 383 -19.59 -7.31 11.04
CA VAL A 383 -20.73 -8.23 10.95
C VAL A 383 -21.98 -7.50 11.39
N LYS A 384 -22.99 -7.47 10.54
CA LYS A 384 -24.29 -6.91 10.91
C LYS A 384 -25.14 -7.95 11.61
N THR A 385 -25.91 -7.47 12.55
CA THR A 385 -27.06 -8.17 13.14
C THR A 385 -28.33 -7.71 12.47
N VAL A 386 -29.45 -8.40 12.71
CA VAL A 386 -30.78 -8.01 12.21
C VAL A 386 -31.14 -6.58 12.65
N SER A 387 -30.70 -6.17 13.85
CA SER A 387 -30.94 -4.81 14.41
C SER A 387 -30.12 -3.71 13.69
N ASP A 388 -29.00 -4.06 13.07
CA ASP A 388 -28.14 -3.12 12.35
C ASP A 388 -28.61 -2.87 10.90
N TRP A 389 -29.57 -3.67 10.43
CA TRP A 389 -30.11 -3.58 9.09
C TRP A 389 -30.93 -2.33 8.87
N GLN A 390 -30.70 -1.61 7.78
CA GLN A 390 -31.33 -0.31 7.54
C GLN A 390 -32.31 -0.29 6.38
N LEU A 391 -32.08 -1.13 5.36
CA LEU A 391 -32.84 -1.14 4.12
C LEU A 391 -34.03 -2.10 4.18
N SER A 392 -35.19 -1.64 3.74
CA SER A 392 -36.37 -2.47 3.50
C SER A 392 -36.54 -2.76 2.01
N PHE A 393 -37.35 -3.78 1.65
CA PHE A 393 -37.67 -4.03 0.23
C PHE A 393 -38.39 -2.85 -0.43
N SER A 394 -39.20 -2.09 0.29
CA SER A 394 -39.85 -0.87 -0.22
C SER A 394 -38.85 0.26 -0.49
N GLY A 395 -37.77 0.31 0.26
CA GLY A 395 -36.70 1.30 0.09
C GLY A 395 -35.68 0.95 -1.01
N LEU A 396 -35.70 -0.29 -1.51
CA LEU A 396 -34.69 -0.82 -2.43
C LEU A 396 -34.57 0.00 -3.73
N ALA A 397 -35.68 0.49 -4.26
CA ALA A 397 -35.69 1.23 -5.53
C ALA A 397 -35.01 2.61 -5.44
N THR A 398 -35.02 3.23 -4.29
CA THR A 398 -34.49 4.59 -4.06
C THR A 398 -33.24 4.62 -3.21
N LEU A 399 -32.90 3.51 -2.55
CA LEU A 399 -31.87 3.41 -1.50
C LEU A 399 -32.04 4.47 -0.41
N ASN A 400 -33.31 4.80 -0.11
CA ASN A 400 -33.67 5.77 0.92
C ASN A 400 -33.97 5.03 2.23
N CYS A 401 -33.16 5.30 3.23
CA CYS A 401 -33.36 4.78 4.59
C CYS A 401 -32.90 5.79 5.63
N LYS A 402 -33.41 5.69 6.84
CA LYS A 402 -32.88 6.44 7.99
C LYS A 402 -31.56 5.83 8.40
N GLN A 403 -30.48 6.56 8.14
CA GLN A 403 -29.12 6.12 8.49
C GLN A 403 -28.99 6.06 10.02
N LYS A 404 -28.59 4.88 10.51
CA LYS A 404 -28.26 4.67 11.94
C LYS A 404 -26.74 4.51 12.06
N PRO A 405 -26.01 5.47 12.66
CA PRO A 405 -24.57 5.29 12.88
C PRO A 405 -24.34 4.18 13.91
N ALA A 406 -23.43 3.29 13.62
CA ALA A 406 -23.02 2.25 14.56
C ALA A 406 -22.08 2.84 15.63
N LYS A 407 -22.23 2.40 16.88
CA LYS A 407 -21.31 2.77 17.97
C LYS A 407 -19.95 2.11 17.80
N GLN A 408 -19.93 0.86 17.28
CA GLN A 408 -18.73 0.07 17.04
C GLN A 408 -18.68 -0.34 15.57
N GLY A 409 -17.48 -0.55 15.03
CA GLY A 409 -17.27 -0.96 13.65
C GLY A 409 -16.05 -0.33 13.02
N MET A 410 -15.83 -0.64 11.76
CA MET A 410 -14.75 -0.10 10.93
C MET A 410 -15.16 1.23 10.30
N LYS A 411 -14.18 2.11 10.13
CA LYS A 411 -14.28 3.35 9.36
C LYS A 411 -13.87 3.12 7.90
N TYR A 412 -14.01 4.13 7.07
CA TYR A 412 -13.61 4.10 5.68
C TYR A 412 -12.11 3.78 5.52
N GLU A 413 -11.28 4.44 6.31
CA GLU A 413 -9.83 4.26 6.33
C GLU A 413 -9.45 2.78 6.60
N ASP A 414 -10.17 2.12 7.50
CA ASP A 414 -9.92 0.71 7.82
C ASP A 414 -10.18 -0.20 6.61
N TYR A 415 -11.22 0.08 5.81
CA TYR A 415 -11.48 -0.65 4.57
C TYR A 415 -10.41 -0.38 3.51
N LEU A 416 -9.88 0.85 3.43
CA LEU A 416 -8.78 1.16 2.53
C LEU A 416 -7.52 0.36 2.89
N LEU A 417 -7.18 0.27 4.17
CA LEU A 417 -6.05 -0.54 4.64
C LEU A 417 -6.25 -2.03 4.28
N LEU A 418 -7.44 -2.56 4.48
CA LEU A 418 -7.77 -3.93 4.09
C LEU A 418 -7.57 -4.15 2.58
N LEU A 419 -8.02 -3.21 1.75
CA LEU A 419 -7.84 -3.29 0.30
C LEU A 419 -6.38 -3.19 -0.12
N LEU A 420 -5.55 -2.40 0.57
CA LEU A 420 -4.10 -2.33 0.33
C LEU A 420 -3.40 -3.65 0.67
N ILE A 421 -3.85 -4.33 1.74
CA ILE A 421 -3.35 -5.66 2.11
C ILE A 421 -3.70 -6.69 1.03
N MET A 422 -4.93 -6.65 0.53
CA MET A 422 -5.46 -7.61 -0.45
C MET A 422 -4.91 -7.45 -1.87
N GLN A 423 -4.09 -6.44 -2.14
CA GLN A 423 -3.50 -6.27 -3.47
C GLN A 423 -2.58 -7.42 -3.83
N LYS A 424 -2.81 -8.04 -5.00
CA LYS A 424 -2.00 -9.16 -5.51
C LYS A 424 -0.58 -8.73 -5.85
N ASP A 425 -0.42 -7.64 -6.59
CA ASP A 425 0.88 -7.08 -6.94
C ASP A 425 1.31 -6.05 -5.88
N LYS A 426 2.01 -6.54 -4.86
CA LYS A 426 2.50 -5.73 -3.75
C LYS A 426 3.44 -4.60 -4.19
N ARG A 427 4.14 -4.76 -5.34
CA ARG A 427 5.08 -3.76 -5.87
C ARG A 427 4.37 -2.54 -6.41
N GLN A 428 3.16 -2.70 -6.95
CA GLN A 428 2.39 -1.56 -7.48
C GLN A 428 2.10 -0.50 -6.41
N LYS A 429 1.96 -0.89 -5.15
CA LYS A 429 1.80 0.08 -4.05
C LYS A 429 2.98 1.04 -3.97
N TYR A 430 4.20 0.54 -4.03
CA TYR A 430 5.42 1.36 -3.93
C TYR A 430 5.56 2.30 -5.12
N PHE A 431 5.31 1.80 -6.33
CA PHE A 431 5.35 2.62 -7.53
C PHE A 431 4.29 3.72 -7.53
N ARG A 432 3.07 3.41 -7.11
CA ARG A 432 2.01 4.41 -6.97
C ARG A 432 2.27 5.40 -5.82
N MET A 433 2.94 4.98 -4.75
CA MET A 433 3.45 5.90 -3.73
C MET A 433 4.46 6.88 -4.32
N MET A 434 5.38 6.40 -5.17
CA MET A 434 6.35 7.25 -5.86
C MET A 434 5.65 8.27 -6.77
N ASP A 435 4.63 7.86 -7.53
CA ASP A 435 3.83 8.77 -8.36
C ASP A 435 3.21 9.89 -7.51
N MET A 436 2.58 9.55 -6.38
CA MET A 436 1.95 10.53 -5.50
C MET A 436 2.97 11.46 -4.84
N MET A 437 4.09 10.92 -4.36
CA MET A 437 5.17 11.71 -3.77
C MET A 437 5.72 12.70 -4.80
N GLU A 438 6.01 12.23 -6.02
CA GLU A 438 6.51 13.09 -7.10
C GLU A 438 5.51 14.17 -7.48
N GLN A 439 4.24 13.83 -7.69
CA GLN A 439 3.19 14.78 -8.03
C GLN A 439 2.99 15.85 -6.95
N ASN A 440 3.04 15.46 -5.69
CA ASN A 440 2.89 16.42 -4.58
C ASN A 440 4.11 17.34 -4.42
N ILE A 441 5.32 16.80 -4.60
CA ILE A 441 6.57 17.60 -4.49
C ILE A 441 6.72 18.54 -5.67
N LYS A 442 6.35 18.14 -6.90
CA LYS A 442 6.38 18.97 -8.11
C LYS A 442 5.60 20.28 -7.97
N ARG A 443 4.66 20.37 -7.06
CA ARG A 443 3.96 21.64 -6.77
C ARG A 443 4.87 22.70 -6.17
N LYS A 444 5.88 22.28 -5.41
CA LYS A 444 6.88 23.17 -4.78
C LYS A 444 8.18 23.21 -5.59
N VAL A 445 8.54 22.09 -6.19
CA VAL A 445 9.77 21.87 -6.97
C VAL A 445 9.38 21.27 -8.32
N PRO A 446 9.04 22.08 -9.35
CA PRO A 446 8.51 21.61 -10.63
C PRO A 446 9.37 20.56 -11.35
N ASP A 447 10.69 20.67 -11.24
CA ASP A 447 11.66 19.78 -11.91
C ASP A 447 11.99 18.53 -11.09
N PHE A 448 11.29 18.29 -9.98
CA PHE A 448 11.54 17.12 -9.14
C PHE A 448 11.19 15.83 -9.85
N LYS A 449 12.12 14.85 -9.77
CA LYS A 449 11.93 13.49 -10.28
C LYS A 449 12.42 12.46 -9.27
N MET A 450 11.56 11.54 -8.91
CA MET A 450 11.86 10.52 -7.90
C MET A 450 12.94 9.53 -8.37
N ASP A 451 12.99 9.21 -9.67
CA ASP A 451 13.96 8.28 -10.25
C ASP A 451 15.40 8.82 -10.25
N GLN A 452 15.56 10.12 -10.11
CA GLN A 452 16.87 10.77 -10.02
C GLN A 452 17.38 10.85 -8.59
N CYS A 453 16.52 10.68 -7.59
CA CYS A 453 16.88 10.78 -6.19
C CYS A 453 17.79 9.63 -5.75
N ILE A 454 18.97 9.95 -5.25
CA ILE A 454 20.00 8.99 -4.84
C ILE A 454 19.81 8.66 -3.35
N SER A 455 19.51 7.41 -3.05
CA SER A 455 19.29 6.90 -1.69
C SER A 455 20.59 6.51 -0.99
N SER A 456 21.53 5.97 -1.72
CA SER A 456 22.87 5.63 -1.20
C SER A 456 23.93 5.81 -2.25
N TYR A 457 25.13 6.11 -1.80
CA TYR A 457 26.30 6.32 -2.64
C TYR A 457 27.58 6.00 -1.87
N LYS A 458 28.67 5.79 -2.61
CA LYS A 458 30.02 5.62 -2.08
C LYS A 458 30.83 6.86 -2.41
N ILE A 459 31.49 7.45 -1.41
CA ILE A 459 32.46 8.53 -1.62
C ILE A 459 33.86 7.92 -1.61
N THR A 460 34.64 8.23 -2.59
CA THR A 460 36.04 7.85 -2.66
C THR A 460 36.89 9.13 -2.69
N GLN A 461 37.83 9.26 -1.77
CA GLN A 461 38.77 10.38 -1.69
C GLN A 461 40.19 9.86 -1.84
N ASN A 462 40.92 10.35 -2.83
CA ASN A 462 42.34 10.08 -2.95
C ASN A 462 43.14 10.98 -2.05
N LEU A 463 43.94 10.37 -1.15
CA LEU A 463 44.80 11.07 -0.21
C LEU A 463 46.22 10.53 -0.30
N LYS A 464 47.20 11.37 -0.46
CA LYS A 464 48.61 11.00 -0.42
C LYS A 464 49.27 11.65 0.80
N LEU A 465 49.96 10.89 1.62
CA LEU A 465 50.82 11.36 2.68
C LEU A 465 52.17 11.68 2.06
N LYS A 466 52.60 12.96 2.08
CA LYS A 466 53.95 13.34 1.69
C LYS A 466 54.87 12.90 2.82
N LYS A 467 55.73 11.95 2.53
CA LYS A 467 56.87 11.60 3.37
C LYS A 467 58.03 12.53 3.11
N LEU A 468 58.83 12.74 4.13
CA LEU A 468 60.19 13.18 3.98
C LEU A 468 61.01 12.02 3.34
N GLY A 469 60.68 11.64 2.09
CA GLY A 469 61.47 10.71 1.31
C GLY A 469 60.80 9.59 0.52
N PHE A 470 59.68 9.00 0.93
CA PHE A 470 59.12 7.83 0.19
C PHE A 470 57.60 7.66 0.27
N GLY A 471 56.99 7.43 -0.91
CA GLY A 471 55.74 6.73 -1.13
C GLY A 471 54.41 7.40 -0.72
N GLY A 472 53.45 7.48 -1.67
CA GLY A 472 52.06 7.87 -1.41
C GLY A 472 51.18 6.74 -0.88
N MET A 473 50.25 7.02 0.04
CA MET A 473 49.22 6.10 0.51
C MET A 473 47.86 6.52 -0.05
N THR A 474 47.14 5.57 -0.63
CA THR A 474 45.77 5.79 -1.11
C THR A 474 44.80 5.26 -0.05
N LEU A 475 43.86 6.07 0.40
CA LEU A 475 42.78 5.66 1.28
C LEU A 475 41.55 5.30 0.44
N PRO A 476 40.84 4.21 0.75
CA PRO A 476 39.66 3.77 0.02
C PRO A 476 38.48 4.71 0.17
#